data_96ecd45894863cc1c9b0a072062e4180
#
_entry.id   96ecd45894863cc1c9b0a072062e4180
#
_cell.length_a   1.000
_cell.length_b   1.000
_cell.length_c   1.000
_cell.angle_alpha   90.00
_cell.angle_beta   90.00
_cell.angle_gamma   90.00
#
_symmetry.space_group_name_H-M   'P 1'
#
loop_
_entity.id
_entity.type
_entity.pdbx_description
1 polymer ?
#
loop_
_entity_poly.entity_id
_entity_poly.type
_entity_poly.pdbx_seq_one_letter_code
_entity_poly.pdbx_strand_id
1 'polypeptide(L)'
;MEQAKQKENQLGQHQGSQEQGTLAANSEIEVINLSATDSIIGQYLAEIRDVEYQKNRLLFRNNIRRLGEYEAFEVSKRLSYELQKVTTPLGVADVRVPVDKVVLATIFRAGLPFHKGFLNVFDHAANAFVSAYREYKDEAHHEVGIHVEYLATPNIEDKTLIIADPMLATGGSMELGFRAFLTKGTPRRIHVCCVIATPQGIDHIKKVMPADRTTIWCAAIDPGINEHAYIVPGFGDAGDLCYGDKL
;
A
#
# COMPACT_ATOMS: atom_id res chain seq x y z
N MET A 1 5.73 -12.40 -64.54
CA MET A 1 4.96 -11.42 -63.76
C MET A 1 3.86 -12.07 -62.87
N GLU A 2 3.80 -13.39 -62.82
CA GLU A 2 2.74 -14.12 -62.07
C GLU A 2 3.20 -14.74 -60.77
N GLN A 3 4.50 -14.75 -60.48
CA GLN A 3 5.04 -15.30 -59.24
C GLN A 3 5.23 -14.30 -58.09
N ALA A 4 4.96 -13.00 -58.33
CA ALA A 4 5.05 -11.95 -57.29
C ALA A 4 3.71 -11.69 -56.58
N LYS A 5 2.58 -12.18 -57.08
CA LYS A 5 1.26 -11.96 -56.46
C LYS A 5 0.80 -13.05 -55.49
N GLN A 6 1.54 -14.14 -55.34
CA GLN A 6 1.18 -15.22 -54.41
C GLN A 6 1.85 -15.14 -53.02
N LYS A 7 2.73 -14.18 -52.79
CA LYS A 7 3.39 -13.99 -51.49
C LYS A 7 2.78 -12.92 -50.59
N GLU A 8 1.84 -12.12 -51.10
CA GLU A 8 1.16 -11.08 -50.31
C GLU A 8 -0.12 -11.54 -49.59
N ASN A 9 -0.59 -12.75 -49.83
CA ASN A 9 -1.87 -13.25 -49.30
C ASN A 9 -1.74 -14.24 -48.12
N GLN A 10 -0.54 -14.38 -47.50
CA GLN A 10 -0.34 -15.25 -46.33
C GLN A 10 0.10 -14.53 -45.06
N LEU A 11 0.05 -13.18 -45.00
CA LEU A 11 0.44 -12.37 -43.83
C LEU A 11 -0.74 -11.59 -43.26
N GLY A 12 -1.90 -12.19 -43.12
CA GLY A 12 -3.09 -11.49 -42.66
C GLY A 12 -4.12 -12.35 -41.94
N GLN A 13 -3.71 -13.28 -41.05
CA GLN A 13 -4.65 -13.94 -40.14
C GLN A 13 -3.89 -14.46 -38.88
N HIS A 14 -3.34 -13.59 -38.08
CA HIS A 14 -3.22 -13.84 -36.66
C HIS A 14 -4.32 -13.01 -35.95
N GLN A 15 -5.50 -13.60 -35.88
CA GLN A 15 -6.53 -13.18 -34.93
C GLN A 15 -5.95 -13.41 -33.53
N GLY A 16 -5.61 -12.30 -32.87
CA GLY A 16 -5.34 -12.29 -31.44
C GLY A 16 -6.62 -12.68 -30.71
N SER A 17 -6.71 -13.93 -30.28
CA SER A 17 -7.63 -14.34 -29.22
C SER A 17 -7.30 -13.52 -27.99
N GLN A 18 -8.15 -12.54 -27.69
CA GLN A 18 -8.21 -11.92 -26.38
C GLN A 18 -8.65 -13.01 -25.40
N GLU A 19 -7.71 -13.64 -24.74
CA GLU A 19 -7.99 -14.31 -23.48
C GLU A 19 -8.47 -13.24 -22.49
N GLN A 20 -9.77 -13.08 -22.42
CA GLN A 20 -10.43 -12.55 -21.24
C GLN A 20 -10.19 -13.58 -20.12
N GLY A 21 -9.03 -13.48 -19.47
CA GLY A 21 -8.77 -14.17 -18.24
C GLY A 21 -9.83 -13.73 -17.23
N THR A 22 -10.84 -14.55 -17.04
CA THR A 22 -11.69 -14.53 -15.86
C THR A 22 -10.73 -14.68 -14.68
N LEU A 23 -10.47 -13.58 -13.97
CA LEU A 23 -9.79 -13.59 -12.66
C LEU A 23 -10.62 -14.54 -11.79
N ALA A 24 -10.16 -15.77 -11.61
CA ALA A 24 -10.64 -16.64 -10.56
C ALA A 24 -10.55 -15.81 -9.27
N ALA A 25 -11.68 -15.67 -8.57
CA ALA A 25 -11.71 -14.96 -7.30
C ALA A 25 -10.66 -15.61 -6.39
N ASN A 26 -9.56 -14.93 -6.12
CA ASN A 26 -8.57 -15.39 -5.17
C ASN A 26 -9.29 -15.54 -3.83
N SER A 27 -9.35 -16.73 -3.30
CA SER A 27 -9.97 -17.03 -2.01
C SER A 27 -9.16 -16.47 -0.83
N GLU A 28 -7.96 -15.97 -1.07
CA GLU A 28 -7.03 -15.45 -0.06
C GLU A 28 -6.43 -14.10 -0.48
N ILE A 29 -6.16 -13.25 0.53
CA ILE A 29 -5.43 -11.98 0.33
C ILE A 29 -4.00 -12.29 -0.09
N GLU A 30 -3.58 -11.72 -1.23
CA GLU A 30 -2.21 -11.78 -1.71
C GLU A 30 -1.30 -10.95 -0.80
N VAL A 31 -0.14 -11.52 -0.44
CA VAL A 31 0.89 -10.85 0.36
C VAL A 31 2.17 -10.73 -0.47
N ILE A 32 2.63 -9.52 -0.69
CA ILE A 32 3.83 -9.22 -1.47
C ILE A 32 4.91 -8.70 -0.54
N ASN A 33 5.98 -9.50 -0.36
CA ASN A 33 7.17 -9.13 0.37
C ASN A 33 8.24 -8.63 -0.61
N LEU A 34 8.55 -7.33 -0.57
CA LEU A 34 9.50 -6.72 -1.50
C LEU A 34 10.96 -7.15 -1.24
N SER A 35 11.28 -7.63 -0.03
CA SER A 35 12.59 -8.22 0.28
C SER A 35 12.75 -9.68 -0.20
N ALA A 36 11.74 -10.26 -0.86
CA ALA A 36 11.89 -11.56 -1.51
C ALA A 36 12.88 -11.49 -2.70
N THR A 37 13.16 -10.30 -3.20
CA THR A 37 14.16 -10.03 -4.24
C THR A 37 15.11 -8.94 -3.77
N ASP A 38 16.40 -9.11 -3.98
CA ASP A 38 17.42 -8.13 -3.64
C ASP A 38 17.20 -6.81 -4.40
N SER A 39 17.21 -5.70 -3.65
CA SER A 39 17.03 -4.36 -4.20
C SER A 39 17.58 -3.31 -3.23
N ILE A 40 17.56 -2.04 -3.66
CA ILE A 40 17.96 -0.89 -2.81
C ILE A 40 17.08 -0.76 -1.54
N ILE A 41 15.91 -1.38 -1.50
CA ILE A 41 15.05 -1.46 -0.31
C ILE A 41 15.83 -2.06 0.86
N GLY A 42 16.66 -3.07 0.63
CA GLY A 42 17.48 -3.71 1.66
C GLY A 42 18.45 -2.74 2.35
N GLN A 43 19.04 -1.78 1.62
CA GLN A 43 19.89 -0.76 2.23
C GLN A 43 19.07 0.16 3.18
N TYR A 44 17.92 0.64 2.74
CA TYR A 44 17.10 1.52 3.57
C TYR A 44 16.52 0.79 4.79
N LEU A 45 16.18 -0.50 4.64
CA LEU A 45 15.79 -1.34 5.77
C LEU A 45 16.93 -1.50 6.78
N ALA A 46 18.15 -1.76 6.33
CA ALA A 46 19.31 -1.84 7.21
C ALA A 46 19.55 -0.55 7.99
N GLU A 47 19.48 0.59 7.30
CA GLU A 47 19.67 1.91 7.90
C GLU A 47 18.59 2.26 8.95
N ILE A 48 17.30 1.99 8.67
CA ILE A 48 16.24 2.27 9.66
C ILE A 48 16.24 1.32 10.86
N ARG A 49 16.85 0.12 10.72
CA ARG A 49 17.01 -0.84 11.81
C ARG A 49 18.22 -0.55 12.68
N ASP A 50 19.23 0.16 12.16
CA ASP A 50 20.46 0.46 12.87
C ASP A 50 20.23 1.48 13.98
N VAL A 51 20.60 1.11 15.22
CA VAL A 51 20.34 1.92 16.43
C VAL A 51 21.10 3.25 16.43
N GLU A 52 22.23 3.36 15.72
CA GLU A 52 22.95 4.63 15.61
C GLU A 52 22.33 5.54 14.54
N TYR A 53 21.93 4.95 13.42
CA TYR A 53 21.26 5.69 12.34
C TYR A 53 19.92 6.30 12.79
N GLN A 54 19.12 5.55 13.56
CA GLN A 54 17.82 5.95 14.09
C GLN A 54 17.86 7.21 14.96
N LYS A 55 18.99 7.50 15.64
CA LYS A 55 19.15 8.69 16.47
C LYS A 55 18.93 9.99 15.70
N ASN A 56 19.14 9.98 14.40
CA ASN A 56 18.86 11.10 13.53
C ASN A 56 17.45 11.00 12.93
N ARG A 57 16.49 11.69 13.56
CA ARG A 57 15.08 11.70 13.12
C ARG A 57 14.88 12.13 11.68
N LEU A 58 15.71 13.03 11.15
CA LEU A 58 15.62 13.47 9.74
C LEU A 58 15.98 12.32 8.80
N LEU A 59 17.08 11.62 9.05
CA LEU A 59 17.53 10.49 8.24
C LEU A 59 16.52 9.34 8.31
N PHE A 60 16.01 9.03 9.50
CA PHE A 60 14.99 8.01 9.70
C PHE A 60 13.73 8.31 8.87
N ARG A 61 13.14 9.52 9.00
CA ARG A 61 11.96 9.93 8.21
C ARG A 61 12.24 9.89 6.70
N ASN A 62 13.44 10.29 6.28
CA ASN A 62 13.80 10.26 4.85
C ASN A 62 13.82 8.83 4.30
N ASN A 63 14.31 7.85 5.06
CA ASN A 63 14.33 6.47 4.62
C ASN A 63 12.95 5.82 4.65
N ILE A 64 12.13 6.11 5.66
CA ILE A 64 10.71 5.71 5.66
C ILE A 64 9.99 6.27 4.41
N ARG A 65 10.24 7.54 4.06
CA ARG A 65 9.68 8.15 2.85
C ARG A 65 10.17 7.47 1.56
N ARG A 66 11.48 7.17 1.46
CA ARG A 66 12.06 6.47 0.29
C ARG A 66 11.47 5.07 0.13
N LEU A 67 11.31 4.31 1.22
CA LEU A 67 10.64 3.01 1.20
C LEU A 67 9.21 3.16 0.67
N GLY A 68 8.49 4.22 1.09
CA GLY A 68 7.17 4.53 0.56
C GLY A 68 7.16 4.84 -0.94
N GLU A 69 8.15 5.53 -1.46
CA GLU A 69 8.29 5.81 -2.91
C GLU A 69 8.47 4.52 -3.72
N TYR A 70 9.33 3.60 -3.26
CA TYR A 70 9.57 2.34 -3.95
C TYR A 70 8.37 1.40 -3.87
N GLU A 71 7.74 1.31 -2.70
CA GLU A 71 6.54 0.49 -2.53
C GLU A 71 5.37 1.03 -3.35
N ALA A 72 5.19 2.35 -3.40
CA ALA A 72 4.19 3.00 -4.25
C ALA A 72 4.40 2.69 -5.73
N PHE A 73 5.65 2.65 -6.19
CA PHE A 73 5.97 2.25 -7.56
C PHE A 73 5.57 0.79 -7.83
N GLU A 74 5.83 -0.13 -6.89
CA GLU A 74 5.41 -1.53 -7.02
C GLU A 74 3.87 -1.65 -7.04
N VAL A 75 3.17 -0.95 -6.14
CA VAL A 75 1.70 -0.88 -6.09
C VAL A 75 1.14 -0.35 -7.41
N SER A 76 1.79 0.63 -8.03
CA SER A 76 1.32 1.22 -9.28
C SER A 76 1.19 0.21 -10.41
N LYS A 77 2.00 -0.86 -10.43
CA LYS A 77 1.95 -1.94 -11.43
C LYS A 77 0.64 -2.75 -11.38
N ARG A 78 -0.13 -2.63 -10.29
CA ARG A 78 -1.42 -3.32 -10.09
C ARG A 78 -2.63 -2.42 -10.39
N LEU A 79 -2.41 -1.18 -10.82
CA LEU A 79 -3.49 -0.29 -11.24
C LEU A 79 -4.00 -0.66 -12.64
N SER A 80 -5.15 -0.12 -13.01
CA SER A 80 -5.71 -0.22 -14.36
C SER A 80 -5.06 0.85 -15.26
N TYR A 81 -4.79 0.48 -16.52
CA TYR A 81 -4.11 1.36 -17.46
C TYR A 81 -4.87 1.42 -18.77
N GLU A 82 -4.99 2.63 -19.34
CA GLU A 82 -5.57 2.86 -20.68
C GLU A 82 -4.55 3.54 -21.59
N LEU A 83 -4.73 3.34 -22.89
CA LEU A 83 -3.91 3.94 -23.93
C LEU A 83 -4.38 5.38 -24.17
N GLN A 84 -3.49 6.34 -24.00
CA GLN A 84 -3.75 7.75 -24.24
C GLN A 84 -2.85 8.27 -25.37
N LYS A 85 -3.45 9.02 -26.32
CA LYS A 85 -2.69 9.74 -27.33
C LYS A 85 -2.19 11.07 -26.77
N VAL A 86 -0.87 11.25 -26.79
CA VAL A 86 -0.20 12.44 -26.28
C VAL A 86 0.44 13.19 -27.46
N THR A 87 0.06 14.45 -27.67
CA THR A 87 0.70 15.31 -28.66
C THR A 87 2.04 15.79 -28.16
N THR A 88 3.10 15.51 -28.90
CA THR A 88 4.47 15.96 -28.64
C THR A 88 4.86 17.04 -29.65
N PRO A 89 5.98 17.76 -29.47
CA PRO A 89 6.46 18.71 -30.47
C PRO A 89 6.75 18.11 -31.87
N LEU A 90 6.96 16.78 -31.95
CA LEU A 90 7.37 16.09 -33.17
C LEU A 90 6.31 15.12 -33.73
N GLY A 91 5.18 14.92 -33.03
CA GLY A 91 4.14 13.98 -33.48
C GLY A 91 3.16 13.59 -32.38
N VAL A 92 2.59 12.37 -32.50
CA VAL A 92 1.67 11.80 -31.53
C VAL A 92 2.25 10.49 -31.00
N ALA A 93 2.32 10.36 -29.67
CA ALA A 93 2.75 9.16 -28.99
C ALA A 93 1.56 8.45 -28.33
N ASP A 94 1.54 7.12 -28.38
CA ASP A 94 0.60 6.30 -27.62
C ASP A 94 1.26 5.90 -26.29
N VAL A 95 0.67 6.35 -25.17
CA VAL A 95 1.21 6.13 -23.82
C VAL A 95 0.17 5.47 -22.93
N ARG A 96 0.55 4.40 -22.22
CA ARG A 96 -0.34 3.78 -21.22
C ARG A 96 -0.26 4.55 -19.92
N VAL A 97 -1.39 5.08 -19.46
CA VAL A 97 -1.49 5.88 -18.23
C VAL A 97 -2.44 5.22 -17.23
N PRO A 98 -2.21 5.35 -15.90
CA PRO A 98 -3.12 4.83 -14.89
C PRO A 98 -4.44 5.60 -14.91
N VAL A 99 -5.56 4.88 -14.75
CA VAL A 99 -6.91 5.48 -14.75
C VAL A 99 -7.64 5.31 -13.42
N ASP A 100 -7.04 4.60 -12.47
CA ASP A 100 -7.63 4.44 -11.14
C ASP A 100 -7.72 5.77 -10.39
N LYS A 101 -8.87 6.02 -9.78
CA LYS A 101 -9.02 7.13 -8.83
C LYS A 101 -8.47 6.67 -7.47
N VAL A 102 -7.27 7.11 -7.14
CA VAL A 102 -6.57 6.72 -5.91
C VAL A 102 -6.97 7.61 -4.76
N VAL A 103 -7.27 7.00 -3.60
CA VAL A 103 -7.31 7.65 -2.30
C VAL A 103 -6.17 7.07 -1.47
N LEU A 104 -5.26 7.93 -1.07
CA LEU A 104 -4.12 7.59 -0.25
C LEU A 104 -4.43 7.90 1.22
N ALA A 105 -4.49 6.86 2.04
CA ALA A 105 -4.85 6.94 3.45
C ALA A 105 -3.64 6.65 4.35
N THR A 106 -3.64 7.25 5.55
CA THR A 106 -2.64 6.96 6.57
C THR A 106 -3.19 7.10 7.98
N ILE A 107 -2.52 6.45 8.94
CA ILE A 107 -2.84 6.46 10.37
C ILE A 107 -1.82 7.35 11.10
N PHE A 108 -2.30 8.31 11.88
CA PHE A 108 -1.44 9.20 12.66
C PHE A 108 -0.85 8.46 13.86
N ARG A 109 0.41 8.78 14.20
CA ARG A 109 1.41 9.75 13.69
C ARG A 109 2.42 9.09 12.74
N ALA A 110 2.74 7.80 12.98
CA ALA A 110 3.84 7.07 12.37
C ALA A 110 3.74 6.99 10.83
N GLY A 111 2.52 6.95 10.30
CA GLY A 111 2.28 6.81 8.87
C GLY A 111 2.69 8.00 8.01
N LEU A 112 2.83 9.22 8.57
CA LEU A 112 3.04 10.44 7.78
C LEU A 112 4.26 10.43 6.84
N PRO A 113 5.47 10.01 7.24
CA PRO A 113 6.61 9.98 6.34
C PRO A 113 6.44 8.95 5.22
N PHE A 114 5.84 7.81 5.55
CA PHE A 114 5.57 6.73 4.59
C PHE A 114 4.52 7.16 3.56
N HIS A 115 3.42 7.73 4.02
CA HIS A 115 2.40 8.37 3.20
C HIS A 115 2.99 9.44 2.28
N LYS A 116 3.93 10.27 2.78
CA LYS A 116 4.60 11.26 1.94
C LYS A 116 5.39 10.62 0.80
N GLY A 117 5.96 9.45 1.00
CA GLY A 117 6.60 8.66 -0.06
C GLY A 117 5.61 8.25 -1.14
N PHE A 118 4.48 7.70 -0.75
CA PHE A 118 3.39 7.37 -1.67
C PHE A 118 2.86 8.59 -2.43
N LEU A 119 2.70 9.72 -1.74
CA LEU A 119 2.21 10.96 -2.36
C LEU A 119 3.20 11.55 -3.39
N ASN A 120 4.49 11.27 -3.28
CA ASN A 120 5.47 11.66 -4.30
C ASN A 120 5.33 10.86 -5.61
N VAL A 121 4.68 9.69 -5.58
CA VAL A 121 4.41 8.85 -6.75
C VAL A 121 2.98 9.04 -7.25
N PHE A 122 2.03 9.14 -6.34
CA PHE A 122 0.61 9.37 -6.62
C PHE A 122 0.23 10.82 -6.31
N ASP A 123 0.89 11.79 -6.95
CA ASP A 123 0.78 13.22 -6.68
C ASP A 123 -0.63 13.82 -6.87
N HIS A 124 -1.48 13.16 -7.68
CA HIS A 124 -2.88 13.52 -7.89
C HIS A 124 -3.86 12.77 -6.98
N ALA A 125 -3.38 11.89 -6.07
CA ALA A 125 -4.25 11.15 -5.18
C ALA A 125 -4.99 12.09 -4.20
N ALA A 126 -6.26 11.81 -3.96
CA ALA A 126 -6.96 12.40 -2.82
C ALA A 126 -6.45 11.76 -1.53
N ASN A 127 -6.40 12.52 -0.43
CA ASN A 127 -5.77 12.06 0.80
C ASN A 127 -6.79 11.84 1.91
N ALA A 128 -6.57 10.80 2.72
CA ALA A 128 -7.37 10.44 3.88
C ALA A 128 -6.47 10.26 5.12
N PHE A 129 -6.92 10.79 6.25
CA PHE A 129 -6.17 10.79 7.50
C PHE A 129 -7.06 10.30 8.64
N VAL A 130 -6.54 9.43 9.49
CA VAL A 130 -7.24 8.96 10.68
C VAL A 130 -6.33 8.94 11.89
N SER A 131 -6.89 9.33 13.05
CA SER A 131 -6.39 9.01 14.38
C SER A 131 -7.49 8.27 15.11
N ALA A 132 -7.23 7.01 15.47
CA ALA A 132 -8.19 6.16 16.15
C ALA A 132 -7.49 5.24 17.15
N TYR A 133 -8.17 4.97 18.26
CA TYR A 133 -7.71 4.01 19.26
C TYR A 133 -8.87 3.15 19.77
N ARG A 134 -8.54 2.04 20.43
CA ARG A 134 -9.54 1.21 21.09
C ARG A 134 -9.99 1.86 22.39
N GLU A 135 -11.29 1.96 22.57
CA GLU A 135 -11.91 2.39 23.81
C GLU A 135 -12.74 1.25 24.39
N TYR A 136 -12.67 1.05 25.69
CA TYR A 136 -13.54 0.11 26.37
C TYR A 136 -14.82 0.86 26.80
N LYS A 137 -15.97 0.34 26.37
CA LYS A 137 -17.27 0.97 26.64
C LYS A 137 -17.82 0.64 28.02
N ASP A 138 -17.28 -0.38 28.66
CA ASP A 138 -17.71 -0.86 29.97
C ASP A 138 -16.50 -1.05 30.92
N GLU A 139 -16.73 -0.91 32.25
CA GLU A 139 -15.69 -1.10 33.26
C GLU A 139 -15.18 -2.55 33.31
N ALA A 140 -15.94 -3.52 32.81
CA ALA A 140 -15.57 -4.92 32.75
C ALA A 140 -14.76 -5.30 31.51
N HIS A 141 -14.47 -4.33 30.60
CA HIS A 141 -13.71 -4.52 29.35
C HIS A 141 -14.29 -5.54 28.37
N HIS A 142 -15.61 -5.80 28.43
CA HIS A 142 -16.27 -6.76 27.55
C HIS A 142 -16.67 -6.16 26.19
N GLU A 143 -17.02 -4.85 26.16
CA GLU A 143 -17.33 -4.15 24.90
C GLU A 143 -16.19 -3.25 24.48
N VAL A 144 -15.55 -3.58 23.37
CA VAL A 144 -14.51 -2.75 22.74
C VAL A 144 -15.15 -1.87 21.68
N GLY A 145 -15.10 -0.55 21.90
CA GLY A 145 -15.44 0.46 20.90
C GLY A 145 -14.24 0.92 20.10
N ILE A 146 -14.51 1.57 18.99
CA ILE A 146 -13.51 2.34 18.24
C ILE A 146 -13.75 3.80 18.55
N HIS A 147 -12.79 4.44 19.19
CA HIS A 147 -12.78 5.89 19.33
C HIS A 147 -12.00 6.50 18.18
N VAL A 148 -12.68 7.28 17.36
CA VAL A 148 -12.08 8.05 16.27
C VAL A 148 -11.95 9.49 16.72
N GLU A 149 -10.72 9.93 17.01
CA GLU A 149 -10.44 11.32 17.42
C GLU A 149 -10.46 12.27 16.23
N TYR A 150 -9.97 11.79 15.08
CA TYR A 150 -9.87 12.59 13.87
C TYR A 150 -10.08 11.70 12.65
N LEU A 151 -10.95 12.15 11.75
CA LEU A 151 -11.17 11.53 10.45
C LEU A 151 -11.37 12.60 9.40
N ALA A 152 -10.43 12.75 8.49
CA ALA A 152 -10.58 13.57 7.29
C ALA A 152 -10.37 12.68 6.08
N THR A 153 -11.42 12.42 5.31
CA THR A 153 -11.37 11.56 4.13
C THR A 153 -12.37 11.99 3.07
N PRO A 154 -11.99 11.92 1.78
CA PRO A 154 -12.96 12.07 0.70
C PRO A 154 -13.91 10.85 0.67
N ASN A 155 -14.92 10.90 -0.19
CA ASN A 155 -15.68 9.70 -0.57
C ASN A 155 -14.73 8.69 -1.22
N ILE A 156 -14.77 7.41 -0.75
CA ILE A 156 -13.91 6.32 -1.25
C ILE A 156 -14.69 5.31 -2.11
N GLU A 157 -15.98 5.55 -2.36
CA GLU A 157 -16.84 4.66 -3.15
C GLU A 157 -16.23 4.39 -4.52
N ASP A 158 -16.12 3.12 -4.89
CA ASP A 158 -15.59 2.62 -6.17
C ASP A 158 -14.18 3.14 -6.53
N LYS A 159 -13.37 3.50 -5.53
CA LYS A 159 -11.98 3.97 -5.72
C LYS A 159 -10.97 2.92 -5.30
N THR A 160 -9.73 3.12 -5.69
CA THR A 160 -8.58 2.37 -5.16
C THR A 160 -8.11 3.04 -3.87
N LEU A 161 -8.27 2.35 -2.74
CA LEU A 161 -7.81 2.80 -1.43
C LEU A 161 -6.43 2.20 -1.15
N ILE A 162 -5.44 3.05 -0.91
CA ILE A 162 -4.10 2.66 -0.45
C ILE A 162 -3.96 3.14 0.99
N ILE A 163 -3.75 2.22 1.93
CA ILE A 163 -3.53 2.55 3.35
C ILE A 163 -2.06 2.35 3.66
N ALA A 164 -1.34 3.44 3.89
CA ALA A 164 0.10 3.46 4.14
C ALA A 164 0.38 3.70 5.64
N ASP A 165 0.85 2.67 6.34
CA ASP A 165 1.29 2.71 7.73
C ASP A 165 2.58 1.90 7.88
N PRO A 166 3.68 2.42 8.46
CA PRO A 166 4.98 1.75 8.45
C PRO A 166 5.01 0.40 9.19
N MET A 167 4.06 0.12 10.09
CA MET A 167 4.11 -1.09 10.91
C MET A 167 2.80 -1.87 10.91
N LEU A 168 2.85 -3.13 10.48
CA LEU A 168 1.76 -4.08 10.62
C LEU A 168 2.12 -5.13 11.69
N ALA A 169 2.05 -4.73 12.98
CA ALA A 169 2.39 -5.58 14.12
C ALA A 169 1.27 -6.58 14.45
N THR A 170 0.24 -6.15 15.19
CA THR A 170 -0.93 -6.98 15.51
C THR A 170 -2.06 -6.84 14.49
N GLY A 171 -2.01 -5.82 13.63
CA GLY A 171 -3.07 -5.49 12.66
C GLY A 171 -4.22 -4.64 13.24
N GLY A 172 -4.27 -4.43 14.56
CA GLY A 172 -5.39 -3.74 15.20
C GLY A 172 -5.57 -2.28 14.74
N SER A 173 -4.50 -1.49 14.69
CA SER A 173 -4.57 -0.10 14.22
C SER A 173 -4.98 0.00 12.76
N MET A 174 -4.48 -0.92 11.92
CA MET A 174 -4.84 -1.00 10.50
C MET A 174 -6.34 -1.32 10.33
N GLU A 175 -6.87 -2.28 11.11
CA GLU A 175 -8.31 -2.58 11.13
C GLU A 175 -9.13 -1.36 11.56
N LEU A 176 -8.75 -0.68 12.63
CA LEU A 176 -9.45 0.50 13.12
C LEU A 176 -9.50 1.60 12.06
N GLY A 177 -8.35 1.90 11.44
CA GLY A 177 -8.26 2.86 10.35
C GLY A 177 -9.13 2.47 9.16
N PHE A 178 -9.06 1.23 8.72
CA PHE A 178 -9.87 0.72 7.64
C PHE A 178 -11.39 0.85 7.90
N ARG A 179 -11.85 0.43 9.10
CA ARG A 179 -13.26 0.58 9.49
C ARG A 179 -13.72 2.03 9.51
N ALA A 180 -12.86 2.96 9.96
CA ALA A 180 -13.15 4.39 9.93
C ALA A 180 -13.31 4.90 8.48
N PHE A 181 -12.43 4.50 7.56
CA PHE A 181 -12.54 4.89 6.15
C PHE A 181 -13.80 4.34 5.48
N LEU A 182 -14.23 3.12 5.80
CA LEU A 182 -15.46 2.51 5.26
C LEU A 182 -16.74 3.31 5.57
N THR A 183 -16.72 4.22 6.54
CA THR A 183 -17.87 5.14 6.78
C THR A 183 -18.09 6.12 5.61
N LYS A 184 -17.15 6.19 4.66
CA LYS A 184 -17.17 7.11 3.51
C LYS A 184 -17.30 6.41 2.16
N GLY A 185 -17.71 5.15 2.16
CA GLY A 185 -17.97 4.33 0.97
C GLY A 185 -17.23 3.00 0.97
N THR A 186 -17.45 2.23 -0.08
CA THR A 186 -16.83 0.92 -0.29
C THR A 186 -15.81 1.01 -1.42
N PRO A 187 -14.50 0.81 -1.15
CA PRO A 187 -13.49 0.86 -2.20
C PRO A 187 -13.58 -0.35 -3.12
N ARG A 188 -13.29 -0.14 -4.41
CA ARG A 188 -13.21 -1.22 -5.41
C ARG A 188 -11.98 -2.09 -5.20
N ARG A 189 -10.86 -1.48 -4.80
CA ARG A 189 -9.56 -2.15 -4.57
C ARG A 189 -8.92 -1.57 -3.31
N ILE A 190 -8.21 -2.43 -2.57
CA ILE A 190 -7.55 -2.06 -1.32
C ILE A 190 -6.10 -2.53 -1.38
N HIS A 191 -5.17 -1.64 -1.09
CA HIS A 191 -3.76 -1.94 -0.87
C HIS A 191 -3.40 -1.54 0.56
N VAL A 192 -3.03 -2.53 1.37
CA VAL A 192 -2.47 -2.33 2.71
C VAL A 192 -0.96 -2.34 2.56
N CYS A 193 -0.31 -1.23 2.88
CA CYS A 193 1.11 -1.01 2.63
C CYS A 193 1.84 -0.73 3.93
N CYS A 194 2.96 -1.44 4.17
CA CYS A 194 3.73 -1.26 5.39
C CYS A 194 5.23 -1.54 5.17
N VAL A 195 6.07 -0.88 5.94
CA VAL A 195 7.52 -1.12 5.89
C VAL A 195 7.84 -2.49 6.48
N ILE A 196 7.31 -2.79 7.68
CA ILE A 196 7.50 -4.08 8.33
C ILE A 196 6.17 -4.68 8.76
N ALA A 197 5.94 -5.93 8.37
CA ALA A 197 4.82 -6.75 8.80
C ALA A 197 5.27 -7.90 9.70
N THR A 198 4.32 -8.49 10.43
CA THR A 198 4.47 -9.79 11.11
C THR A 198 3.46 -10.78 10.57
N PRO A 199 3.70 -12.10 10.67
CA PRO A 199 2.70 -13.12 10.35
C PRO A 199 1.39 -12.89 11.10
N GLN A 200 1.45 -12.53 12.39
CA GLN A 200 0.27 -12.24 13.19
C GLN A 200 -0.56 -11.07 12.64
N GLY A 201 0.10 -9.96 12.26
CA GLY A 201 -0.57 -8.81 11.65
C GLY A 201 -1.19 -9.13 10.30
N ILE A 202 -0.47 -9.87 9.46
CA ILE A 202 -0.95 -10.35 8.15
C ILE A 202 -2.19 -11.24 8.34
N ASP A 203 -2.14 -12.22 9.25
CA ASP A 203 -3.25 -13.14 9.51
C ASP A 203 -4.48 -12.41 10.07
N HIS A 204 -4.26 -11.35 10.86
CA HIS A 204 -5.34 -10.50 11.33
C HIS A 204 -6.03 -9.78 10.16
N ILE A 205 -5.26 -9.14 9.29
CA ILE A 205 -5.81 -8.44 8.11
C ILE A 205 -6.55 -9.41 7.17
N LYS A 206 -6.02 -10.62 6.96
CA LYS A 206 -6.70 -11.67 6.19
C LYS A 206 -8.08 -12.06 6.73
N LYS A 207 -8.29 -11.92 8.04
CA LYS A 207 -9.57 -12.23 8.69
C LYS A 207 -10.60 -11.10 8.63
N VAL A 208 -10.13 -9.84 8.57
CA VAL A 208 -11.00 -8.65 8.74
C VAL A 208 -11.23 -7.87 7.46
N MET A 209 -10.43 -8.05 6.43
CA MET A 209 -10.57 -7.35 5.15
C MET A 209 -11.09 -8.27 4.04
N PRO A 210 -11.80 -7.74 3.03
CA PRO A 210 -12.34 -8.53 1.92
C PRO A 210 -11.22 -9.09 1.02
N ALA A 211 -11.15 -10.42 0.91
CA ALA A 211 -10.06 -11.10 0.21
C ALA A 211 -10.06 -10.87 -1.30
N ASP A 212 -11.23 -10.68 -1.90
CA ASP A 212 -11.44 -10.53 -3.34
C ASP A 212 -10.85 -9.24 -3.93
N ARG A 213 -10.51 -8.26 -3.09
CA ARG A 213 -10.07 -6.93 -3.52
C ARG A 213 -8.92 -6.34 -2.72
N THR A 214 -8.34 -7.10 -1.76
CA THR A 214 -7.26 -6.63 -0.89
C THR A 214 -5.93 -7.28 -1.28
N THR A 215 -4.87 -6.48 -1.28
CA THR A 215 -3.47 -6.93 -1.39
C THR A 215 -2.67 -6.30 -0.26
N ILE A 216 -1.83 -7.08 0.43
CA ILE A 216 -0.90 -6.62 1.45
C ILE A 216 0.49 -6.49 0.82
N TRP A 217 1.13 -5.35 1.04
CA TRP A 217 2.48 -5.04 0.61
C TRP A 217 3.34 -4.78 1.83
N CYS A 218 4.56 -5.29 1.84
CA CYS A 218 5.52 -5.00 2.90
C CYS A 218 6.94 -5.00 2.35
N ALA A 219 7.75 -4.07 2.85
CA ALA A 219 9.17 -4.07 2.51
C ALA A 219 9.89 -5.25 3.17
N ALA A 220 9.48 -5.66 4.39
CA ALA A 220 9.98 -6.86 5.06
C ALA A 220 8.90 -7.53 5.93
N ILE A 221 9.09 -8.83 6.20
CA ILE A 221 8.28 -9.61 7.16
C ILE A 221 9.21 -10.08 8.27
N ASP A 222 8.94 -9.65 9.50
CA ASP A 222 9.69 -10.06 10.70
C ASP A 222 8.96 -11.19 11.43
N PRO A 223 9.68 -12.04 12.19
CA PRO A 223 9.13 -13.29 12.72
C PRO A 223 8.01 -13.12 13.75
N GLY A 224 7.92 -11.95 14.43
CA GLY A 224 6.86 -11.76 15.42
C GLY A 224 6.99 -10.48 16.23
N ILE A 225 6.31 -10.47 17.38
CA ILE A 225 6.27 -9.34 18.31
C ILE A 225 6.73 -9.80 19.72
N ASN A 226 7.22 -8.85 20.53
CA ASN A 226 7.52 -9.09 21.94
C ASN A 226 6.26 -8.91 22.83
N GLU A 227 6.43 -9.03 24.15
CA GLU A 227 5.37 -8.86 25.17
C GLU A 227 4.70 -7.48 25.17
N HIS A 228 5.40 -6.45 24.65
CA HIS A 228 4.89 -5.07 24.53
C HIS A 228 4.31 -4.79 23.14
N ALA A 229 4.07 -5.81 22.32
CA ALA A 229 3.58 -5.73 20.95
C ALA A 229 4.49 -4.98 19.95
N TYR A 230 5.78 -4.83 20.25
CA TYR A 230 6.77 -4.34 19.29
C TYR A 230 7.24 -5.46 18.38
N ILE A 231 7.40 -5.15 17.11
CA ILE A 231 7.95 -6.07 16.10
C ILE A 231 9.42 -6.38 16.44
N VAL A 232 9.80 -7.66 16.37
CA VAL A 232 11.16 -8.13 16.66
C VAL A 232 11.68 -8.90 15.44
N PRO A 233 12.88 -8.54 14.91
CA PRO A 233 13.80 -7.49 15.35
C PRO A 233 13.30 -6.05 15.13
N GLY A 234 12.41 -5.80 14.17
CA GLY A 234 11.77 -4.50 13.94
C GLY A 234 12.76 -3.34 13.78
N PHE A 235 12.31 -2.15 14.16
CA PHE A 235 13.13 -0.93 14.27
C PHE A 235 12.72 -0.04 15.48
N GLY A 236 11.80 -0.52 16.36
CA GLY A 236 11.29 0.24 17.49
C GLY A 236 9.97 0.95 17.24
N ASP A 237 9.65 2.03 17.97
CA ASP A 237 8.45 2.85 17.77
C ASP A 237 8.66 3.85 16.64
N ALA A 238 7.99 3.64 15.51
CA ALA A 238 8.10 4.51 14.34
C ALA A 238 7.63 5.95 14.60
N GLY A 239 6.61 6.12 15.46
CA GLY A 239 6.09 7.44 15.82
C GLY A 239 7.11 8.24 16.62
N ASP A 240 7.71 7.63 17.62
CA ASP A 240 8.69 8.26 18.49
C ASP A 240 10.01 8.52 17.77
N LEU A 241 10.45 7.57 16.93
CA LEU A 241 11.62 7.77 16.06
C LEU A 241 11.42 8.90 15.05
N CYS A 242 10.20 9.10 14.56
CA CYS A 242 9.89 10.19 13.63
C CYS A 242 9.73 11.55 14.30
N TYR A 243 9.07 11.61 15.47
CA TYR A 243 8.52 12.86 16.01
C TYR A 243 8.86 13.13 17.46
N GLY A 244 9.50 12.20 18.15
CA GLY A 244 9.78 12.28 19.59
C GLY A 244 8.74 11.54 20.41
N ASP A 245 9.14 11.24 21.64
CA ASP A 245 8.40 10.44 22.59
C ASP A 245 7.03 11.05 22.89
N LYS A 246 6.01 10.21 23.08
CA LYS A 246 4.72 10.61 23.64
C LYS A 246 4.87 10.82 25.14
N LEU A 247 4.22 11.82 25.66
CA LEU A 247 4.05 12.00 27.11
C LEU A 247 2.98 11.06 27.66
#